data_a730898cef2b78d5f5bb8da0ef64b679
#
_entry.id   a730898cef2b78d5f5bb8da0ef64b679
#
_cell.length_a   1.000
_cell.length_b   1.000
_cell.length_c   1.000
_cell.angle_alpha   90.00
_cell.angle_beta   90.00
_cell.angle_gamma   90.00
#
_symmetry.space_group_name_H-M   'P 1'
#
loop_
_entity.id
_entity.type
_entity.pdbx_description
1 polymer ?
#
loop_
_entity_poly.entity_id
_entity_poly.type
_entity_poly.pdbx_seq_one_letter_code
_entity_poly.pdbx_strand_id
1 'polypeptide(L)'
;MSHSQYLRDLLRPLGIYDLEAPFNGGELDAQGEALDRAMAALEEIQRESSLTTAESWGLEQVARLFLRRPVATQPRPLADALAALLRIGGDSFTLEAINDTILGCGIPAKVEELGA
;
A
#
# COMPACT_ATOMS: atom_id res chain seq x y z
N MET A 1 -21.29 -5.39 -0.75
CA MET A 1 -22.45 -4.65 -1.34
C MET A 1 -21.93 -3.70 -2.39
N SER A 2 -22.50 -3.71 -3.59
CA SER A 2 -22.14 -2.74 -4.62
C SER A 2 -22.79 -1.39 -4.36
N HIS A 3 -22.18 -0.32 -4.83
CA HIS A 3 -22.78 1.02 -4.72
C HIS A 3 -24.07 1.14 -5.53
N SER A 4 -24.23 0.40 -6.63
CA SER A 4 -25.48 0.30 -7.37
C SER A 4 -26.63 -0.18 -6.48
N GLN A 5 -26.42 -1.22 -5.70
CA GLN A 5 -27.42 -1.73 -4.75
C GLN A 5 -27.69 -0.72 -3.63
N TYR A 6 -26.63 -0.11 -3.11
CA TYR A 6 -26.76 0.92 -2.08
C TYR A 6 -27.60 2.11 -2.55
N LEU A 7 -27.37 2.60 -3.78
CA LEU A 7 -28.16 3.69 -4.37
C LEU A 7 -29.64 3.31 -4.54
N ARG A 8 -29.92 2.07 -4.97
CA ARG A 8 -31.29 1.56 -5.04
C ARG A 8 -31.97 1.53 -3.68
N ASP A 9 -31.26 1.07 -2.68
CA ASP A 9 -31.80 0.99 -1.31
C ASP A 9 -32.09 2.37 -0.72
N LEU A 10 -31.32 3.41 -1.07
CA LEU A 10 -31.60 4.78 -0.68
C LEU A 10 -32.87 5.35 -1.30
N LEU A 11 -33.16 5.00 -2.55
CA LEU A 11 -34.29 5.54 -3.29
C LEU A 11 -35.60 4.73 -3.11
N ARG A 12 -35.50 3.46 -2.76
CA ARG A 12 -36.63 2.55 -2.63
C ARG A 12 -37.71 3.05 -1.67
N PRO A 13 -37.40 3.59 -0.48
CA PRO A 13 -38.43 4.10 0.44
C PRO A 13 -39.28 5.24 -0.10
N LEU A 14 -38.78 5.97 -1.11
CA LEU A 14 -39.55 7.09 -1.70
C LEU A 14 -40.74 6.62 -2.53
N GLY A 15 -40.69 5.41 -3.11
CA GLY A 15 -41.79 4.76 -3.83
C GLY A 15 -42.20 5.45 -5.11
N ILE A 16 -41.44 6.42 -5.64
CA ILE A 16 -41.77 7.22 -6.81
C ILE A 16 -40.95 6.87 -8.04
N TYR A 17 -39.88 6.05 -7.89
CA TYR A 17 -39.01 5.64 -8.98
C TYR A 17 -39.16 4.16 -9.28
N ASP A 18 -39.23 3.83 -10.57
CA ASP A 18 -39.00 2.46 -11.01
C ASP A 18 -37.50 2.20 -11.16
N LEU A 19 -36.93 1.60 -10.13
CA LEU A 19 -35.48 1.40 -10.01
C LEU A 19 -34.92 0.33 -10.97
N GLU A 20 -35.82 -0.46 -11.56
CA GLU A 20 -35.46 -1.52 -12.51
C GLU A 20 -35.73 -1.10 -13.96
N ALA A 21 -36.34 0.08 -14.19
CA ALA A 21 -36.57 0.59 -15.54
C ALA A 21 -35.22 0.79 -16.27
N PRO A 22 -35.16 0.58 -17.60
CA PRO A 22 -33.91 0.62 -18.35
C PRO A 22 -33.09 1.89 -18.18
N PHE A 23 -33.72 3.05 -18.12
CA PHE A 23 -33.01 4.33 -17.93
C PHE A 23 -32.62 4.58 -16.47
N ASN A 24 -33.55 4.46 -15.53
CA ASN A 24 -33.28 4.68 -14.11
C ASN A 24 -32.34 3.61 -13.57
N GLY A 25 -32.56 2.36 -13.86
CA GLY A 25 -31.68 1.26 -13.46
C GLY A 25 -30.29 1.37 -14.08
N GLY A 26 -30.24 1.71 -15.38
CA GLY A 26 -28.97 1.91 -16.08
C GLY A 26 -28.15 3.07 -15.53
N GLU A 27 -28.78 4.18 -15.16
CA GLU A 27 -28.13 5.32 -14.51
C GLU A 27 -27.55 4.94 -13.15
N LEU A 28 -28.34 4.24 -12.32
CA LEU A 28 -27.87 3.78 -11.01
C LEU A 28 -26.73 2.77 -11.11
N ASP A 29 -26.76 1.91 -12.11
CA ASP A 29 -25.68 0.96 -12.38
C ASP A 29 -24.41 1.68 -12.81
N ALA A 30 -24.51 2.66 -13.70
CA ALA A 30 -23.35 3.44 -14.16
C ALA A 30 -22.73 4.27 -13.02
N GLN A 31 -23.54 4.93 -12.21
CA GLN A 31 -23.07 5.67 -11.04
C GLN A 31 -22.47 4.75 -9.99
N GLY A 32 -23.14 3.62 -9.72
CA GLY A 32 -22.66 2.63 -8.78
C GLY A 32 -21.31 2.04 -9.18
N GLU A 33 -21.13 1.73 -10.45
CA GLU A 33 -19.88 1.23 -11.00
C GLU A 33 -18.74 2.25 -10.89
N ALA A 34 -19.03 3.52 -11.16
CA ALA A 34 -18.05 4.60 -10.98
C ALA A 34 -17.64 4.76 -9.51
N LEU A 35 -18.59 4.66 -8.58
CA LEU A 35 -18.32 4.70 -7.14
C LEU A 35 -17.53 3.47 -6.67
N ASP A 36 -17.82 2.29 -7.20
CA ASP A 36 -17.05 1.07 -6.91
C ASP A 36 -15.60 1.21 -7.35
N ARG A 37 -15.36 1.77 -8.53
CA ARG A 37 -13.98 2.05 -9.00
C ARG A 37 -13.28 3.08 -8.13
N ALA A 38 -13.97 4.13 -7.71
CA ALA A 38 -13.40 5.14 -6.83
C ALA A 38 -13.04 4.56 -5.46
N MET A 39 -13.89 3.71 -4.90
CA MET A 39 -13.62 3.03 -3.64
C MET A 39 -12.41 2.09 -3.75
N ALA A 40 -12.32 1.31 -4.82
CA ALA A 40 -11.17 0.44 -5.07
C ALA A 40 -9.87 1.23 -5.19
N ALA A 41 -9.89 2.40 -5.85
CA ALA A 41 -8.74 3.29 -5.96
C ALA A 41 -8.33 3.85 -4.58
N LEU A 42 -9.29 4.21 -3.73
CA LEU A 42 -9.02 4.66 -2.35
C LEU A 42 -8.40 3.56 -1.50
N GLU A 43 -8.89 2.34 -1.61
CA GLU A 43 -8.35 1.18 -0.90
C GLU A 43 -6.91 0.88 -1.35
N GLU A 44 -6.63 1.00 -2.66
CA GLU A 44 -5.27 0.87 -3.19
C GLU A 44 -4.34 1.94 -2.63
N ILE A 45 -4.76 3.21 -2.67
CA ILE A 45 -3.98 4.33 -2.12
C ILE A 45 -3.71 4.10 -0.62
N GLN A 46 -4.72 3.69 0.13
CA GLN A 46 -4.57 3.41 1.55
C GLN A 46 -3.56 2.29 1.81
N ARG A 47 -3.60 1.21 1.04
CA ARG A 47 -2.64 0.12 1.12
C ARG A 47 -1.23 0.57 0.77
N GLU A 48 -1.07 1.28 -0.34
CA GLU A 48 0.24 1.67 -0.87
C GLU A 48 0.87 2.86 -0.14
N SER A 49 0.10 3.62 0.63
CA SER A 49 0.63 4.76 1.39
C SER A 49 1.32 4.38 2.71
N SER A 50 1.31 3.12 3.09
CA SER A 50 2.01 2.63 4.27
C SER A 50 3.04 1.56 3.89
N LEU A 51 4.27 1.70 4.39
CA LEU A 51 5.33 0.74 4.13
C LEU A 51 5.00 -0.68 4.65
N THR A 52 4.18 -0.77 5.68
CA THR A 52 3.75 -2.06 6.24
C THR A 52 2.77 -2.83 5.36
N THR A 53 2.02 -2.13 4.51
CA THR A 53 0.97 -2.71 3.67
C THR A 53 1.22 -2.56 2.17
N ALA A 54 2.15 -1.70 1.76
CA ALA A 54 2.48 -1.48 0.36
C ALA A 54 3.04 -2.75 -0.30
N GLU A 55 2.63 -3.01 -1.53
CA GLU A 55 2.99 -4.21 -2.29
C GLU A 55 3.54 -3.92 -3.69
N SER A 56 3.33 -2.71 -4.20
CA SER A 56 3.67 -2.36 -5.58
C SER A 56 4.27 -0.95 -5.69
N TRP A 57 3.53 -0.01 -6.25
CA TRP A 57 4.04 1.34 -6.53
C TRP A 57 4.42 2.13 -5.27
N GLY A 58 3.79 1.87 -4.12
CA GLY A 58 4.17 2.51 -2.85
C GLY A 58 5.59 2.18 -2.45
N LEU A 59 6.01 0.93 -2.60
CA LEU A 59 7.39 0.50 -2.35
C LEU A 59 8.37 1.14 -3.33
N GLU A 60 7.99 1.25 -4.60
CA GLU A 60 8.81 1.91 -5.62
C GLU A 60 9.02 3.39 -5.32
N GLN A 61 7.99 4.09 -4.84
CA GLN A 61 8.13 5.49 -4.45
C GLN A 61 9.12 5.68 -3.29
N VAL A 62 9.06 4.81 -2.29
CA VAL A 62 10.01 4.85 -1.17
C VAL A 62 11.42 4.48 -1.63
N ALA A 63 11.56 3.45 -2.46
CA ALA A 63 12.85 3.01 -2.98
C ALA A 63 13.59 4.11 -3.77
N ARG A 64 12.86 4.99 -4.44
CA ARG A 64 13.44 6.14 -5.17
C ARG A 64 14.10 7.18 -4.29
N LEU A 65 13.84 7.19 -2.99
CA LEU A 65 14.49 8.09 -2.05
C LEU A 65 15.96 7.73 -1.80
N PHE A 66 16.37 6.52 -2.16
CA PHE A 66 17.72 6.02 -1.91
C PHE A 66 18.54 6.02 -3.20
N LEU A 67 19.85 6.30 -3.05
CA LEU A 67 20.80 6.28 -4.17
C LEU A 67 20.96 4.89 -4.78
N ARG A 68 20.81 3.85 -3.99
CA ARG A 68 20.86 2.46 -4.43
C ARG A 68 19.65 1.71 -3.93
N ARG A 69 19.00 1.03 -4.84
CA ARG A 69 17.86 0.18 -4.52
C ARG A 69 18.33 -1.05 -3.72
N PRO A 70 17.58 -1.49 -2.70
CA PRO A 70 17.83 -2.77 -2.05
C PRO A 70 17.79 -3.94 -3.04
N VAL A 71 18.55 -4.99 -2.75
CA VAL A 71 18.62 -6.18 -3.61
C VAL A 71 17.31 -6.95 -3.63
N ALA A 72 16.53 -6.89 -2.54
CA ALA A 72 15.26 -7.57 -2.43
C ALA A 72 14.25 -7.08 -3.50
N THR A 73 13.60 -8.01 -4.17
CA THR A 73 12.60 -7.74 -5.23
C THR A 73 11.18 -8.07 -4.80
N GLN A 74 11.02 -8.99 -3.86
CA GLN A 74 9.71 -9.37 -3.32
C GLN A 74 9.15 -8.28 -2.39
N PRO A 75 7.81 -8.07 -2.33
CA PRO A 75 7.22 -6.96 -1.58
C PRO A 75 7.60 -6.92 -0.09
N ARG A 76 7.52 -8.04 0.62
CA ARG A 76 7.81 -8.02 2.06
C ARG A 76 9.29 -7.85 2.39
N PRO A 77 10.22 -8.60 1.81
CA PRO A 77 11.66 -8.34 1.98
C PRO A 77 12.08 -6.94 1.56
N LEU A 78 11.52 -6.40 0.49
CA LEU A 78 11.79 -5.03 0.04
C LEU A 78 11.27 -4.01 1.06
N ALA A 79 10.05 -4.17 1.57
CA ALA A 79 9.49 -3.30 2.59
C ALA A 79 10.34 -3.32 3.87
N ASP A 80 10.79 -4.49 4.31
CA ASP A 80 11.65 -4.64 5.48
C ASP A 80 13.02 -3.97 5.27
N ALA A 81 13.60 -4.13 4.09
CA ALA A 81 14.86 -3.48 3.72
C ALA A 81 14.73 -1.95 3.71
N LEU A 82 13.67 -1.42 3.13
CA LEU A 82 13.39 0.03 3.10
C LEU A 82 13.14 0.57 4.51
N ALA A 83 12.41 -0.15 5.35
CA ALA A 83 12.21 0.22 6.74
C ALA A 83 13.53 0.25 7.54
N ALA A 84 14.41 -0.71 7.30
CA ALA A 84 15.72 -0.75 7.91
C ALA A 84 16.58 0.45 7.50
N LEU A 85 16.59 0.81 6.20
CA LEU A 85 17.31 1.97 5.68
C LEU A 85 16.78 3.30 6.24
N LEU A 86 15.45 3.42 6.40
CA LEU A 86 14.83 4.62 6.97
C LEU A 86 15.16 4.82 8.46
N ARG A 87 15.54 3.76 9.17
CA ARG A 87 15.95 3.83 10.58
C ARG A 87 17.38 4.28 10.78
N ILE A 88 18.18 4.37 9.72
CA ILE A 88 19.57 4.82 9.83
C ILE A 88 19.59 6.29 10.24
N GLY A 89 20.22 6.59 11.36
CA GLY A 89 20.38 7.93 11.92
C GLY A 89 21.80 8.15 12.42
N GLY A 90 22.01 9.27 13.11
CA GLY A 90 23.33 9.63 13.62
C GLY A 90 23.93 8.67 14.66
N ASP A 91 23.08 7.90 15.31
CA ASP A 91 23.43 6.87 16.29
C ASP A 91 23.57 5.46 15.69
N SER A 92 23.44 5.32 14.38
CA SER A 92 23.45 4.03 13.67
C SER A 92 24.83 3.52 13.31
N PHE A 93 25.88 4.09 13.88
CA PHE A 93 27.26 3.70 13.62
C PHE A 93 27.85 2.74 14.66
N THR A 94 27.04 2.25 15.58
CA THR A 94 27.46 1.15 16.47
C THR A 94 27.47 -0.17 15.73
N LEU A 95 28.32 -1.09 16.16
CA LEU A 95 28.42 -2.43 15.55
C LEU A 95 27.06 -3.15 15.54
N GLU A 96 26.33 -3.03 16.64
CA GLU A 96 24.97 -3.61 16.77
C GLU A 96 24.01 -3.00 15.75
N ALA A 97 23.94 -1.68 15.63
CA ALA A 97 23.08 -0.98 14.69
C ALA A 97 23.42 -1.32 13.23
N ILE A 98 24.70 -1.44 12.89
CA ILE A 98 25.17 -1.83 11.56
C ILE A 98 24.67 -3.25 11.24
N ASN A 99 24.85 -4.19 12.16
CA ASN A 99 24.41 -5.58 11.98
C ASN A 99 22.88 -5.70 11.89
N ASP A 100 22.15 -4.94 12.70
CA ASP A 100 20.69 -4.90 12.63
C ASP A 100 20.21 -4.36 11.28
N THR A 101 20.85 -3.36 10.74
CA THR A 101 20.55 -2.80 9.42
C THR A 101 20.83 -3.81 8.31
N ILE A 102 21.96 -4.49 8.36
CA ILE A 102 22.34 -5.52 7.38
C ILE A 102 21.30 -6.66 7.40
N LEU A 103 20.96 -7.13 8.58
CA LEU A 103 19.97 -8.19 8.75
C LEU A 103 18.57 -7.75 8.29
N GLY A 104 18.16 -6.50 8.62
CA GLY A 104 16.90 -5.92 8.19
C GLY A 104 16.79 -5.78 6.66
N CYS A 105 17.92 -5.57 5.97
CA CYS A 105 17.98 -5.56 4.51
C CYS A 105 17.92 -6.96 3.88
N GLY A 106 17.83 -8.03 4.68
CA GLY A 106 17.77 -9.40 4.19
C GLY A 106 19.13 -9.95 3.73
N ILE A 107 20.23 -9.32 4.11
CA ILE A 107 21.58 -9.77 3.77
C ILE A 107 22.07 -10.72 4.89
N PRO A 108 22.35 -11.99 4.60
CA PRO A 108 22.83 -12.95 5.61
C PRO A 108 24.32 -12.75 5.89
N ALA A 109 24.69 -11.57 6.36
CA ALA A 109 26.06 -11.18 6.66
C ALA A 109 26.13 -10.47 8.00
N LYS A 110 27.32 -10.45 8.57
CA LYS A 110 27.59 -9.84 9.85
C LYS A 110 28.95 -9.13 9.81
N VAL A 111 29.02 -7.97 10.40
CA VAL A 111 30.26 -7.23 10.59
C VAL A 111 30.79 -7.52 11.99
N GLU A 112 32.07 -7.82 12.09
CA GLU A 112 32.76 -8.03 13.34
C GLU A 112 33.93 -7.06 13.44
N GLU A 113 34.21 -6.59 14.65
CA GLU A 113 35.37 -5.77 14.92
C GLU A 113 36.58 -6.69 14.98
N LEU A 114 37.55 -6.44 14.09
CA LEU A 114 38.85 -7.09 14.16
C LEU A 114 39.67 -6.33 15.21
N GLY A 115 39.94 -6.96 16.34
CA GLY A 115 40.73 -6.38 17.41
C GLY A 115 42.08 -5.83 16.90
N ALA A 116 42.53 -4.82 17.58
CA ALA A 116 43.81 -4.16 17.27
C ALA A 116 45.00 -5.10 17.48
#